data_8bd94ed016bd9941d759be119207c66f
#
_entry.id   8bd94ed016bd9941d759be119207c66f
#
_cell.length_a   1.000
_cell.length_b   1.000
_cell.length_c   1.000
_cell.angle_alpha   90.00
_cell.angle_beta   90.00
_cell.angle_gamma   90.00
#
_symmetry.space_group_name_H-M   'P 1'
#
loop_
_entity.id
_entity.type
_entity.pdbx_description
1 polymer ?
#
loop_
_entity_poly.entity_id
_entity_poly.type
_entity_poly.pdbx_seq_one_letter_code
_entity_poly.pdbx_strand_id
1 'polypeptide(L)'
;MKKVISIIASVLLHIYSFAVTVETTTNLNVYYPEYTKIDLVCGQMTKAAQKDVEFCCEAAFTGELLNEFKHSNIADNHICNGEIKKGYRCRANTGGFVWGNGKWKFMRKADYPTTANGWNMGFCQLLIIKDGAVRPIGAKMKNNRNIYRALCEKDGKLCIIESKKVMTYEFFVKCLCAYKVSHALYLDMGRGWNYAWYQDKEGKVKEIFPESKLAPSYKYRTNWITFYK
;
A
#
# COMPACT_ATOMS: atom_id res chain seq x y z
N MET A 1 -9.78 -52.44 40.40
CA MET A 1 -9.62 -50.98 40.37
C MET A 1 -9.04 -50.55 39.00
N LYS A 2 -9.92 -50.02 38.12
CA LYS A 2 -9.50 -49.54 36.79
C LYS A 2 -9.13 -48.07 36.92
N LYS A 3 -7.85 -47.70 36.63
CA LYS A 3 -7.39 -46.33 36.56
C LYS A 3 -7.89 -45.69 35.26
N VAL A 4 -8.78 -44.73 35.36
CA VAL A 4 -9.16 -43.85 34.23
C VAL A 4 -8.08 -42.78 34.08
N ILE A 5 -7.34 -42.87 33.01
CA ILE A 5 -6.37 -41.80 32.62
C ILE A 5 -7.16 -40.76 31.81
N SER A 6 -7.42 -39.64 32.43
CA SER A 6 -8.03 -38.47 31.77
C SER A 6 -6.96 -37.74 30.98
N ILE A 7 -7.00 -37.85 29.64
CA ILE A 7 -6.16 -37.05 28.74
C ILE A 7 -6.85 -35.70 28.53
N ILE A 8 -6.36 -34.67 29.22
CA ILE A 8 -6.77 -33.29 28.94
C ILE A 8 -6.01 -32.84 27.71
N ALA A 9 -6.67 -32.87 26.56
CA ALA A 9 -6.15 -32.23 25.35
C ALA A 9 -6.21 -30.72 25.51
N SER A 10 -5.08 -30.08 25.80
CA SER A 10 -4.90 -28.62 25.75
C SER A 10 -5.00 -28.18 24.30
N VAL A 11 -6.17 -27.71 23.88
CA VAL A 11 -6.32 -26.99 22.61
C VAL A 11 -5.70 -25.61 22.82
N LEU A 12 -4.47 -25.45 22.39
CA LEU A 12 -3.84 -24.13 22.24
C LEU A 12 -4.57 -23.40 21.11
N LEU A 13 -5.56 -22.58 21.47
CA LEU A 13 -6.10 -21.57 20.58
C LEU A 13 -4.98 -20.56 20.31
N HIS A 14 -4.34 -20.69 19.17
CA HIS A 14 -3.52 -19.62 18.64
C HIS A 14 -4.47 -18.50 18.24
N ILE A 15 -4.65 -17.52 19.11
CA ILE A 15 -5.29 -16.25 18.76
C ILE A 15 -4.29 -15.55 17.85
N TYR A 16 -4.50 -15.65 16.53
CA TYR A 16 -3.77 -14.82 15.58
C TYR A 16 -4.21 -13.38 15.83
N SER A 17 -3.36 -12.63 16.51
CA SER A 17 -3.51 -11.19 16.65
C SER A 17 -3.04 -10.58 15.33
N PHE A 18 -3.98 -10.35 14.40
CA PHE A 18 -3.70 -9.55 13.22
C PHE A 18 -3.25 -8.15 13.68
N ALA A 19 -2.13 -7.70 13.19
CA ALA A 19 -1.57 -6.40 13.55
C ALA A 19 -0.51 -5.96 12.57
N VAL A 20 -0.29 -4.66 12.48
CA VAL A 20 0.85 -4.13 11.73
C VAL A 20 2.11 -4.21 12.59
N THR A 21 3.09 -4.98 12.13
CA THR A 21 4.45 -4.92 12.69
C THR A 21 5.18 -3.72 12.08
N VAL A 22 5.76 -2.88 12.94
CA VAL A 22 6.50 -1.69 12.50
C VAL A 22 7.98 -1.86 12.80
N GLU A 23 8.81 -1.82 11.74
CA GLU A 23 10.25 -1.72 11.84
C GLU A 23 10.70 -0.30 11.53
N THR A 24 11.76 0.15 12.19
CA THR A 24 12.33 1.48 11.93
C THR A 24 13.83 1.41 11.69
N THR A 25 14.26 2.15 10.68
CA THR A 25 15.68 2.41 10.45
C THR A 25 15.98 3.88 10.73
N THR A 26 17.20 4.34 10.52
CA THR A 26 17.56 5.75 10.63
C THR A 26 16.68 6.65 9.73
N ASN A 27 16.30 6.18 8.54
CA ASN A 27 15.65 6.99 7.51
C ASN A 27 14.24 6.53 7.15
N LEU A 28 13.85 5.29 7.48
CA LEU A 28 12.62 4.67 7.02
C LEU A 28 11.78 4.16 8.20
N ASN A 29 10.46 4.23 8.06
CA ASN A 29 9.50 3.38 8.75
C ASN A 29 9.02 2.31 7.78
N VAL A 30 8.89 1.08 8.25
CA VAL A 30 8.45 -0.07 7.47
C VAL A 30 7.28 -0.71 8.19
N TYR A 31 6.16 -0.80 7.51
CA TYR A 31 4.92 -1.34 8.04
C TYR A 31 4.64 -2.68 7.35
N TYR A 32 4.54 -3.75 8.12
CA TYR A 32 4.15 -5.09 7.66
C TYR A 32 2.74 -5.40 8.15
N PRO A 33 1.69 -5.13 7.34
CA PRO A 33 0.34 -5.53 7.70
C PRO A 33 0.23 -7.06 7.68
N GLU A 34 -0.45 -7.63 8.66
CA GLU A 34 -0.94 -9.01 8.58
C GLU A 34 -2.33 -8.96 7.96
N TYR A 35 -2.52 -9.60 6.82
CA TYR A 35 -3.76 -9.45 6.05
C TYR A 35 -4.19 -10.76 5.38
N THR A 36 -5.49 -10.89 5.17
CA THR A 36 -6.10 -11.93 4.34
C THR A 36 -6.55 -11.38 3.00
N LYS A 37 -6.75 -10.06 2.91
CA LYS A 37 -7.27 -9.38 1.73
C LYS A 37 -6.63 -8.00 1.54
N ILE A 38 -6.45 -7.61 0.28
CA ILE A 38 -6.07 -6.25 -0.10
C ILE A 38 -7.10 -5.74 -1.12
N ASP A 39 -7.58 -4.51 -0.93
CA ASP A 39 -8.45 -3.82 -1.89
C ASP A 39 -7.85 -2.49 -2.35
N LEU A 40 -8.22 -2.11 -3.55
CA LEU A 40 -8.18 -0.72 -4.00
C LEU A 40 -9.56 -0.10 -3.73
N VAL A 41 -9.67 0.59 -2.60
CA VAL A 41 -10.90 1.30 -2.23
C VAL A 41 -10.98 2.56 -3.07
N CYS A 42 -11.97 2.62 -3.94
CA CYS A 42 -12.18 3.74 -4.85
C CYS A 42 -13.25 4.68 -4.27
N GLY A 43 -12.87 5.92 -4.05
CA GLY A 43 -13.73 6.93 -3.45
C GLY A 43 -13.22 7.43 -2.10
N GLN A 44 -13.99 7.27 -1.07
CA GLN A 44 -13.65 7.74 0.27
C GLN A 44 -12.66 6.82 0.97
N MET A 45 -11.70 7.38 1.70
CA MET A 45 -10.78 6.62 2.54
C MET A 45 -11.53 5.76 3.56
N THR A 46 -11.08 4.55 3.77
CA THR A 46 -11.62 3.66 4.79
C THR A 46 -11.45 4.28 6.18
N LYS A 47 -12.51 4.26 6.98
CA LYS A 47 -12.51 4.87 8.32
C LYS A 47 -11.56 4.13 9.26
N ALA A 48 -10.76 4.87 9.99
CA ALA A 48 -9.80 4.32 10.95
C ALA A 48 -10.44 3.51 12.10
N ALA A 49 -11.73 3.67 12.35
CA ALA A 49 -12.48 2.89 13.33
C ALA A 49 -12.97 1.53 12.82
N GLN A 50 -12.73 1.20 11.54
CA GLN A 50 -13.16 -0.07 10.94
C GLN A 50 -12.27 -1.21 11.45
N LYS A 51 -12.85 -2.12 12.23
CA LYS A 51 -12.11 -3.13 13.01
C LYS A 51 -11.39 -4.20 12.18
N ASP A 52 -11.88 -4.45 10.97
CA ASP A 52 -11.33 -5.44 10.04
C ASP A 52 -10.21 -4.87 9.14
N VAL A 53 -9.82 -3.62 9.32
CA VAL A 53 -8.76 -2.96 8.54
C VAL A 53 -7.49 -2.83 9.36
N GLU A 54 -6.38 -3.30 8.78
CA GLU A 54 -5.05 -3.24 9.38
C GLU A 54 -4.29 -1.97 9.01
N PHE A 55 -4.33 -1.60 7.71
CA PHE A 55 -3.56 -0.47 7.18
C PHE A 55 -4.31 0.18 6.01
N CYS A 56 -4.26 1.50 5.91
CA CYS A 56 -4.84 2.24 4.80
C CYS A 56 -3.99 3.47 4.44
N CYS A 57 -3.67 3.64 3.16
CA CYS A 57 -3.03 4.84 2.63
C CYS A 57 -3.42 5.10 1.17
N GLU A 58 -3.03 6.25 0.63
CA GLU A 58 -3.17 6.58 -0.80
C GLU A 58 -2.45 5.56 -1.68
N ALA A 59 -2.96 5.31 -2.90
CA ALA A 59 -2.37 4.35 -3.84
C ALA A 59 -1.89 5.03 -5.14
N ALA A 60 -2.73 5.09 -6.16
CA ALA A 60 -2.38 5.62 -7.48
C ALA A 60 -2.55 7.14 -7.56
N PHE A 61 -1.80 7.78 -8.45
CA PHE A 61 -1.96 9.20 -8.74
C PHE A 61 -3.41 9.54 -9.09
N THR A 62 -3.86 10.67 -8.56
CA THR A 62 -5.16 11.27 -8.85
C THR A 62 -4.93 12.57 -9.61
N GLY A 63 -5.67 12.78 -10.71
CA GLY A 63 -5.57 14.00 -11.51
C GLY A 63 -6.25 15.17 -10.83
N GLU A 64 -7.57 15.26 -10.95
CA GLU A 64 -8.37 16.28 -10.31
C GLU A 64 -9.02 15.78 -9.02
N LEU A 65 -8.99 16.61 -7.99
CA LEU A 65 -9.70 16.36 -6.74
C LEU A 65 -11.13 16.89 -6.85
N LEU A 66 -12.05 15.98 -7.05
CA LEU A 66 -13.47 16.30 -7.18
C LEU A 66 -14.23 15.98 -5.89
N ASN A 67 -15.33 16.70 -5.65
CA ASN A 67 -16.29 16.36 -4.61
C ASN A 67 -16.97 15.01 -4.88
N GLU A 68 -17.08 14.63 -6.17
CA GLU A 68 -17.57 13.32 -6.60
C GLU A 68 -16.41 12.46 -7.09
N PHE A 69 -16.41 11.21 -6.67
CA PHE A 69 -15.45 10.25 -7.17
C PHE A 69 -15.80 9.81 -8.61
N LYS A 70 -14.77 9.80 -9.47
CA LYS A 70 -14.86 9.22 -10.82
C LYS A 70 -13.62 8.38 -11.07
N HIS A 71 -13.79 7.17 -11.59
CA HIS A 71 -12.68 6.30 -11.98
C HIS A 71 -11.73 6.96 -12.97
N SER A 72 -12.25 7.83 -13.87
CA SER A 72 -11.44 8.60 -14.82
C SER A 72 -10.44 9.56 -14.18
N ASN A 73 -10.56 9.84 -12.89
CA ASN A 73 -9.61 10.68 -12.15
C ASN A 73 -8.41 9.91 -11.60
N ILE A 74 -8.45 8.57 -11.60
CA ILE A 74 -7.31 7.74 -11.23
C ILE A 74 -6.39 7.57 -12.44
N ALA A 75 -5.08 7.57 -12.21
CA ALA A 75 -4.09 7.38 -13.26
C ALA A 75 -4.11 5.97 -13.83
N ASP A 76 -4.25 5.88 -15.15
CA ASP A 76 -4.31 4.65 -15.94
C ASP A 76 -5.47 3.69 -15.58
N ASN A 77 -5.56 2.59 -16.28
CA ASN A 77 -6.51 1.54 -15.96
C ASN A 77 -6.15 0.94 -14.59
N HIS A 78 -7.18 0.62 -13.82
CA HIS A 78 -7.03 0.01 -12.50
C HIS A 78 -8.10 -1.06 -12.30
N ILE A 79 -7.85 -1.98 -11.39
CA ILE A 79 -8.80 -3.03 -11.02
C ILE A 79 -9.41 -2.66 -9.67
N CYS A 80 -10.72 -2.53 -9.64
CA CYS A 80 -11.49 -2.23 -8.44
C CYS A 80 -12.63 -3.25 -8.36
N ASN A 81 -12.71 -3.98 -7.25
CA ASN A 81 -13.71 -5.04 -7.04
C ASN A 81 -13.74 -6.11 -8.17
N GLY A 82 -12.57 -6.53 -8.65
CA GLY A 82 -12.46 -7.54 -9.71
C GLY A 82 -12.80 -7.05 -11.11
N GLU A 83 -13.00 -5.75 -11.32
CA GLU A 83 -13.34 -5.17 -12.62
C GLU A 83 -12.30 -4.14 -13.07
N ILE A 84 -11.95 -4.16 -14.37
CA ILE A 84 -11.13 -3.11 -14.96
C ILE A 84 -11.97 -1.82 -15.07
N LYS A 85 -11.42 -0.77 -14.52
CA LYS A 85 -11.95 0.60 -14.64
C LYS A 85 -10.97 1.46 -15.42
N LYS A 86 -11.49 2.32 -16.31
CA LYS A 86 -10.69 3.20 -17.13
C LYS A 86 -10.34 4.47 -16.38
N GLY A 87 -9.04 4.76 -16.26
CA GLY A 87 -8.51 6.01 -15.74
C GLY A 87 -7.93 6.91 -16.82
N TYR A 88 -7.39 8.08 -16.44
CA TYR A 88 -6.69 8.95 -17.39
C TYR A 88 -5.28 8.42 -17.69
N ARG A 89 -4.77 8.71 -18.90
CA ARG A 89 -3.42 8.30 -19.30
C ARG A 89 -2.36 9.07 -18.53
N CYS A 90 -1.58 8.38 -17.69
CA CYS A 90 -0.45 8.96 -16.96
C CYS A 90 0.88 8.51 -17.55
N ARG A 91 1.70 9.47 -18.02
CA ARG A 91 3.04 9.17 -18.59
C ARG A 91 4.09 8.88 -17.53
N ALA A 92 3.88 9.32 -16.29
CA ALA A 92 4.80 9.10 -15.17
C ALA A 92 4.77 7.64 -14.69
N ASN A 93 3.66 6.93 -14.89
CA ASN A 93 3.53 5.54 -14.48
C ASN A 93 4.33 4.62 -15.39
N THR A 94 5.17 3.80 -14.79
CA THR A 94 6.06 2.86 -15.48
C THR A 94 5.84 1.40 -15.10
N GLY A 95 5.02 1.16 -14.08
CA GLY A 95 4.65 -0.18 -13.63
C GLY A 95 3.28 -0.24 -13.01
N GLY A 96 2.97 -1.39 -12.44
CA GLY A 96 1.74 -1.66 -11.74
C GLY A 96 1.86 -2.79 -10.74
N PHE A 97 0.85 -2.90 -9.93
CA PHE A 97 0.66 -3.93 -8.92
C PHE A 97 -0.74 -4.51 -9.08
N VAL A 98 -0.87 -5.82 -8.90
CA VAL A 98 -2.16 -6.52 -8.81
C VAL A 98 -2.15 -7.49 -7.64
N TRP A 99 -3.32 -7.70 -7.04
CA TRP A 99 -3.53 -8.68 -5.99
C TRP A 99 -4.86 -9.43 -6.23
N GLY A 100 -4.87 -10.73 -5.91
CA GLY A 100 -6.07 -11.56 -5.95
C GLY A 100 -5.79 -12.97 -5.43
N ASN A 101 -6.73 -13.54 -4.68
CA ASN A 101 -6.66 -14.90 -4.15
C ASN A 101 -5.34 -15.21 -3.40
N GLY A 102 -4.89 -14.27 -2.57
CA GLY A 102 -3.66 -14.40 -1.78
C GLY A 102 -2.36 -14.30 -2.59
N LYS A 103 -2.42 -13.98 -3.88
CA LYS A 103 -1.27 -13.79 -4.76
C LYS A 103 -1.15 -12.33 -5.19
N TRP A 104 0.09 -11.90 -5.47
CA TRP A 104 0.35 -10.56 -5.99
C TRP A 104 1.43 -10.58 -7.06
N LYS A 105 1.49 -9.51 -7.83
CA LYS A 105 2.52 -9.32 -8.85
C LYS A 105 2.84 -7.85 -9.06
N PHE A 106 4.14 -7.52 -9.01
CA PHE A 106 4.68 -6.26 -9.53
C PHE A 106 5.09 -6.46 -10.99
N MET A 107 4.78 -5.49 -11.84
CA MET A 107 5.01 -5.61 -13.27
C MET A 107 5.34 -4.28 -13.93
N ARG A 108 5.89 -4.32 -15.15
CA ARG A 108 6.00 -3.13 -15.98
C ARG A 108 4.60 -2.71 -16.44
N LYS A 109 4.40 -1.44 -16.71
CA LYS A 109 3.12 -0.91 -17.19
C LYS A 109 2.64 -1.60 -18.48
N ALA A 110 3.56 -1.93 -19.38
CA ALA A 110 3.23 -2.64 -20.61
C ALA A 110 2.64 -4.05 -20.39
N ASP A 111 2.95 -4.63 -19.25
CA ASP A 111 2.50 -5.98 -18.86
C ASP A 111 1.23 -5.93 -17.99
N TYR A 112 0.70 -4.73 -17.70
CA TYR A 112 -0.49 -4.56 -16.87
C TYR A 112 -1.73 -5.14 -17.58
N PRO A 113 -2.57 -5.91 -16.89
CA PRO A 113 -3.66 -6.62 -17.52
C PRO A 113 -4.71 -5.68 -18.13
N THR A 114 -5.26 -6.09 -19.26
CA THR A 114 -6.38 -5.40 -19.92
C THR A 114 -7.74 -5.93 -19.48
N THR A 115 -7.76 -7.07 -18.79
CA THR A 115 -8.93 -7.68 -18.15
C THR A 115 -8.55 -8.07 -16.72
N ALA A 116 -9.50 -8.18 -15.81
CA ALA A 116 -9.19 -8.48 -14.40
C ALA A 116 -8.59 -9.88 -14.21
N ASN A 117 -8.98 -10.90 -15.02
CA ASN A 117 -8.39 -12.25 -15.02
C ASN A 117 -8.22 -12.88 -13.61
N GLY A 118 -9.20 -12.71 -12.73
CA GLY A 118 -9.14 -13.21 -11.35
C GLY A 118 -8.39 -12.32 -10.36
N TRP A 119 -7.82 -11.18 -10.79
CA TRP A 119 -7.29 -10.17 -9.88
C TRP A 119 -8.44 -9.36 -9.27
N ASN A 120 -8.42 -9.21 -7.94
CA ASN A 120 -9.44 -8.47 -7.20
C ASN A 120 -9.17 -6.97 -7.22
N MET A 121 -7.89 -6.58 -7.14
CA MET A 121 -7.48 -5.20 -7.17
C MET A 121 -6.18 -5.01 -7.93
N GLY A 122 -5.93 -3.78 -8.39
CA GLY A 122 -4.67 -3.41 -9.00
C GLY A 122 -4.64 -1.96 -9.47
N PHE A 123 -3.45 -1.40 -9.58
CA PHE A 123 -3.25 -0.02 -10.05
C PHE A 123 -1.88 0.14 -10.70
N CYS A 124 -1.77 1.18 -11.52
CA CYS A 124 -0.51 1.60 -12.12
C CYS A 124 0.11 2.75 -11.37
N GLN A 125 1.44 2.74 -11.26
CA GLN A 125 2.22 3.79 -10.61
C GLN A 125 3.67 3.79 -11.11
N LEU A 126 4.51 4.68 -10.59
CA LEU A 126 5.94 4.70 -10.86
C LEU A 126 6.62 3.48 -10.23
N LEU A 127 7.18 2.61 -11.07
CA LEU A 127 7.96 1.44 -10.63
C LEU A 127 9.38 1.87 -10.26
N ILE A 128 9.76 1.71 -9.00
CA ILE A 128 11.05 2.13 -8.44
C ILE A 128 12.08 1.01 -8.55
N ILE A 129 11.71 -0.18 -8.06
CA ILE A 129 12.56 -1.38 -8.03
C ILE A 129 11.76 -2.55 -8.60
N LYS A 130 12.40 -3.36 -9.44
CA LYS A 130 11.84 -4.62 -9.92
C LYS A 130 12.93 -5.70 -9.96
N ASP A 131 12.64 -6.84 -9.35
CA ASP A 131 13.57 -7.97 -9.24
C ASP A 131 14.93 -7.53 -8.65
N GLY A 132 14.92 -6.66 -7.62
CA GLY A 132 16.09 -6.08 -6.97
C GLY A 132 16.81 -4.99 -7.79
N ALA A 133 16.42 -4.75 -9.05
CA ALA A 133 17.03 -3.76 -9.92
C ALA A 133 16.29 -2.42 -9.89
N VAL A 134 17.04 -1.34 -9.63
CA VAL A 134 16.50 0.03 -9.68
C VAL A 134 16.13 0.39 -11.12
N ARG A 135 14.92 0.93 -11.29
CA ARG A 135 14.45 1.43 -12.58
C ARG A 135 15.05 2.81 -12.87
N PRO A 136 15.26 3.16 -14.15
CA PRO A 136 15.80 4.46 -14.52
C PRO A 136 14.98 5.61 -13.91
N ILE A 137 15.67 6.53 -13.26
CA ILE A 137 15.06 7.72 -12.64
C ILE A 137 15.28 8.90 -13.59
N GLY A 138 14.20 9.58 -13.99
CA GLY A 138 14.29 10.79 -14.77
C GLY A 138 15.07 11.90 -14.03
N ALA A 139 15.93 12.63 -14.73
CA ALA A 139 16.81 13.64 -14.12
C ALA A 139 16.05 14.68 -13.28
N LYS A 140 14.87 15.10 -13.73
CA LYS A 140 14.00 16.04 -12.99
C LYS A 140 13.50 15.49 -11.65
N MET A 141 13.38 14.17 -11.52
CA MET A 141 12.82 13.55 -10.33
C MET A 141 13.88 13.30 -9.25
N LYS A 142 15.15 13.09 -9.62
CA LYS A 142 16.22 12.73 -8.67
C LYS A 142 16.31 13.66 -7.47
N ASN A 143 16.22 14.97 -7.71
CA ASN A 143 16.42 16.01 -6.72
C ASN A 143 15.12 16.48 -6.06
N ASN A 144 13.97 15.97 -6.49
CA ASN A 144 12.69 16.31 -5.84
C ASN A 144 12.74 15.90 -4.37
N ARG A 145 12.32 16.82 -3.51
CA ARG A 145 12.31 16.64 -2.05
C ARG A 145 10.87 16.48 -1.56
N ASN A 146 10.58 15.36 -0.93
CA ASN A 146 9.28 15.08 -0.34
C ASN A 146 9.42 14.03 0.77
N ILE A 147 8.32 13.77 1.49
CA ILE A 147 8.09 12.50 2.16
C ILE A 147 7.74 11.50 1.05
N TYR A 148 8.35 10.33 1.07
CA TYR A 148 8.12 9.28 0.08
C TYR A 148 7.55 8.03 0.73
N ARG A 149 6.59 7.40 0.04
CA ARG A 149 6.00 6.12 0.43
C ARG A 149 5.97 5.18 -0.77
N ALA A 150 6.16 3.90 -0.53
CA ALA A 150 6.10 2.87 -1.56
C ALA A 150 5.45 1.59 -1.02
N LEU A 151 4.68 0.92 -1.89
CA LEU A 151 4.32 -0.47 -1.71
C LEU A 151 5.51 -1.31 -2.14
N CYS A 152 6.00 -2.15 -1.24
CA CYS A 152 7.23 -2.91 -1.43
C CYS A 152 7.01 -4.41 -1.20
N GLU A 153 7.94 -5.19 -1.77
CA GLU A 153 8.13 -6.58 -1.39
C GLU A 153 9.55 -6.77 -0.85
N LYS A 154 9.66 -7.40 0.30
CA LYS A 154 10.91 -7.79 0.91
C LYS A 154 10.77 -9.19 1.52
N ASP A 155 11.71 -10.08 1.17
CA ASP A 155 11.75 -11.47 1.68
C ASP A 155 10.40 -12.21 1.49
N GLY A 156 9.74 -11.98 0.32
CA GLY A 156 8.45 -12.59 -0.02
C GLY A 156 7.25 -12.05 0.76
N LYS A 157 7.37 -10.90 1.44
CA LYS A 157 6.28 -10.23 2.17
C LYS A 157 6.02 -8.85 1.60
N LEU A 158 4.75 -8.48 1.49
CA LEU A 158 4.38 -7.11 1.19
C LEU A 158 4.56 -6.23 2.42
N CYS A 159 5.04 -5.02 2.18
CA CYS A 159 5.15 -3.99 3.20
C CYS A 159 4.95 -2.59 2.60
N ILE A 160 4.59 -1.65 3.44
CA ILE A 160 4.60 -0.23 3.10
C ILE A 160 5.86 0.39 3.71
N ILE A 161 6.66 1.05 2.90
CA ILE A 161 7.88 1.73 3.35
C ILE A 161 7.75 3.23 3.14
N GLU A 162 8.09 3.98 4.18
CA GLU A 162 7.95 5.42 4.19
C GLU A 162 9.21 6.11 4.70
N SER A 163 9.54 7.25 4.10
CA SER A 163 10.63 8.08 4.62
C SER A 163 10.19 8.83 5.88
N LYS A 164 11.01 8.81 6.93
CA LYS A 164 10.73 9.49 8.21
C LYS A 164 10.72 11.01 8.12
N LYS A 165 11.36 11.56 7.10
CA LYS A 165 11.51 13.00 6.87
C LYS A 165 11.62 13.30 5.39
N VAL A 166 11.46 14.56 5.05
CA VAL A 166 11.68 15.05 3.68
C VAL A 166 13.10 14.72 3.23
N MET A 167 13.22 14.02 2.11
CA MET A 167 14.49 13.67 1.48
C MET A 167 14.39 13.77 -0.04
N THR A 168 15.51 13.63 -0.76
CA THR A 168 15.48 13.54 -2.21
C THR A 168 14.96 12.17 -2.65
N TYR A 169 14.31 12.10 -3.81
CA TYR A 169 13.86 10.83 -4.37
C TYR A 169 15.02 9.83 -4.54
N GLU A 170 16.16 10.31 -5.05
CA GLU A 170 17.35 9.46 -5.21
C GLU A 170 17.81 8.87 -3.88
N PHE A 171 17.79 9.64 -2.79
CA PHE A 171 18.17 9.14 -1.48
C PHE A 171 17.16 8.13 -0.93
N PHE A 172 15.86 8.34 -1.14
CA PHE A 172 14.84 7.36 -0.80
C PHE A 172 15.08 6.02 -1.51
N VAL A 173 15.37 6.05 -2.82
CA VAL A 173 15.70 4.83 -3.59
C VAL A 173 16.94 4.13 -3.04
N LYS A 174 18.00 4.89 -2.69
CA LYS A 174 19.20 4.33 -2.02
C LYS A 174 18.86 3.66 -0.69
N CYS A 175 17.95 4.24 0.10
CA CYS A 175 17.48 3.64 1.35
C CYS A 175 16.71 2.33 1.11
N LEU A 176 15.84 2.25 0.09
CA LEU A 176 15.14 1.03 -0.29
C LEU A 176 16.11 -0.08 -0.71
N CYS A 177 17.13 0.25 -1.50
CA CYS A 177 18.19 -0.70 -1.90
C CYS A 177 18.98 -1.21 -0.69
N ALA A 178 19.39 -0.31 0.21
CA ALA A 178 20.10 -0.67 1.44
C ALA A 178 19.25 -1.58 2.34
N TYR A 179 17.93 -1.40 2.33
CA TYR A 179 16.98 -2.27 3.03
C TYR A 179 16.68 -3.59 2.29
N LYS A 180 17.29 -3.81 1.09
CA LYS A 180 17.18 -5.02 0.26
C LYS A 180 15.76 -5.33 -0.20
N VAL A 181 15.03 -4.31 -0.64
CA VAL A 181 13.71 -4.45 -1.24
C VAL A 181 13.83 -5.11 -2.61
N SER A 182 13.03 -6.14 -2.87
CA SER A 182 12.98 -6.84 -4.18
C SER A 182 12.11 -6.11 -5.20
N HIS A 183 10.99 -5.54 -4.74
CA HIS A 183 10.07 -4.75 -5.57
C HIS A 183 9.62 -3.49 -4.82
N ALA A 184 9.49 -2.38 -5.54
CA ALA A 184 8.93 -1.15 -4.99
C ALA A 184 8.13 -0.40 -6.04
N LEU A 185 6.89 -0.07 -5.71
CA LEU A 185 5.99 0.76 -6.48
C LEU A 185 5.68 2.02 -5.66
N TYR A 186 5.87 3.19 -6.23
CA TYR A 186 5.57 4.46 -5.57
C TYR A 186 4.09 4.53 -5.18
N LEU A 187 3.79 5.21 -4.09
CA LEU A 187 2.41 5.56 -3.71
C LEU A 187 2.27 7.09 -3.76
N ASP A 188 1.07 7.57 -4.05
CA ASP A 188 0.87 9.00 -4.20
C ASP A 188 1.14 9.73 -2.88
N MET A 189 2.12 10.62 -2.90
CA MET A 189 2.55 11.43 -1.77
C MET A 189 2.54 12.91 -2.16
N GLY A 190 1.55 13.30 -2.95
CA GLY A 190 1.28 14.69 -3.26
C GLY A 190 1.01 15.52 -2.02
N ARG A 191 1.03 16.83 -2.15
CA ARG A 191 0.75 17.74 -1.04
C ARG A 191 -0.64 17.45 -0.46
N GLY A 192 -0.68 17.10 0.83
CA GLY A 192 -1.91 16.76 1.55
C GLY A 192 -2.28 15.27 1.51
N TRP A 193 -1.48 14.41 0.82
CA TRP A 193 -1.72 12.97 0.72
C TRP A 193 -0.78 12.12 1.57
N ASN A 194 -0.05 12.71 2.49
CA ASN A 194 0.86 11.97 3.36
C ASN A 194 0.13 11.19 4.46
N TYR A 195 -1.13 11.56 4.75
CA TYR A 195 -1.92 10.89 5.79
C TYR A 195 -2.14 9.40 5.47
N ALA A 196 -1.94 8.58 6.50
CA ALA A 196 -2.27 7.17 6.50
C ALA A 196 -2.59 6.74 7.92
N TRP A 197 -3.07 5.53 8.11
CA TRP A 197 -3.30 4.97 9.43
C TRP A 197 -3.18 3.45 9.44
N TYR A 198 -2.92 2.89 10.62
CA TYR A 198 -2.90 1.45 10.85
C TYR A 198 -3.41 1.11 12.25
N GLN A 199 -3.75 -0.17 12.48
CA GLN A 199 -4.04 -0.69 13.81
C GLN A 199 -2.82 -1.42 14.38
N ASP A 200 -2.46 -1.07 15.63
CA ASP A 200 -1.41 -1.76 16.36
C ASP A 200 -1.92 -3.09 16.97
N LYS A 201 -1.03 -3.80 17.66
CA LYS A 201 -1.34 -5.12 18.26
C LYS A 201 -2.48 -5.09 19.31
N GLU A 202 -2.73 -3.94 19.89
CA GLU A 202 -3.84 -3.71 20.83
C GLU A 202 -5.12 -3.29 20.10
N GLY A 203 -5.12 -3.23 18.75
CA GLY A 203 -6.23 -2.74 17.92
C GLY A 203 -6.42 -1.23 18.01
N LYS A 204 -5.42 -0.51 18.52
CA LYS A 204 -5.45 0.95 18.62
C LYS A 204 -5.01 1.58 17.30
N VAL A 205 -5.79 2.53 16.82
CA VAL A 205 -5.45 3.30 15.63
C VAL A 205 -4.21 4.18 15.87
N LYS A 206 -3.25 4.06 14.98
CA LYS A 206 -2.07 4.93 14.87
C LYS A 206 -2.18 5.72 13.57
N GLU A 207 -2.20 7.02 13.68
CA GLU A 207 -2.19 7.92 12.52
C GLU A 207 -0.75 8.23 12.11
N ILE A 208 -0.53 8.29 10.80
CA ILE A 208 0.74 8.64 10.17
C ILE A 208 0.55 10.00 9.50
N PHE A 209 1.36 10.99 9.84
CA PHE A 209 1.22 12.38 9.41
C PHE A 209 -0.20 12.93 9.60
N PRO A 210 -0.73 12.94 10.83
CA PRO A 210 -2.08 13.42 11.09
C PRO A 210 -2.29 14.89 10.69
N GLU A 211 -1.22 15.69 10.67
CA GLU A 211 -1.22 17.08 10.18
C GLU A 211 -1.47 17.20 8.68
N SER A 212 -1.22 16.13 7.93
CA SER A 212 -1.49 16.04 6.49
C SER A 212 -2.89 15.54 6.16
N LYS A 213 -3.71 15.24 7.16
CA LYS A 213 -5.09 14.82 6.97
C LYS A 213 -5.89 15.96 6.35
N LEU A 214 -6.37 15.73 5.14
CA LEU A 214 -7.22 16.69 4.46
C LEU A 214 -8.52 16.85 5.25
N ALA A 215 -8.73 18.02 5.81
CA ALA A 215 -9.90 18.33 6.59
C ALA A 215 -10.96 19.09 5.74
N PRO A 216 -12.20 18.66 5.76
CA PRO A 216 -12.63 17.36 6.24
C PRO A 216 -12.20 16.28 5.22
N SER A 217 -11.55 15.23 5.68
CA SER A 217 -11.02 14.12 4.85
C SER A 217 -12.08 13.43 3.96
N TYR A 218 -13.32 13.79 4.13
CA TYR A 218 -14.48 13.30 3.40
C TYR A 218 -14.76 14.07 2.12
N LYS A 219 -14.13 15.23 1.92
CA LYS A 219 -14.34 16.09 0.75
C LYS A 219 -13.64 15.59 -0.49
N TYR A 220 -12.47 14.95 -0.30
CA TYR A 220 -11.65 14.46 -1.40
C TYR A 220 -11.79 12.95 -1.52
N ARG A 221 -12.26 12.51 -2.67
CA ARG A 221 -12.45 11.11 -3.01
C ARG A 221 -11.46 10.71 -4.08
N THR A 222 -10.68 9.67 -3.79
CA THR A 222 -9.63 9.17 -4.69
C THR A 222 -9.54 7.66 -4.62
N ASN A 223 -8.37 7.10 -4.41
CA ASN A 223 -8.16 5.66 -4.31
C ASN A 223 -7.16 5.35 -3.19
N TRP A 224 -7.41 4.26 -2.49
CA TRP A 224 -6.70 3.88 -1.28
C TRP A 224 -6.34 2.41 -1.32
N ILE A 225 -5.07 2.07 -1.09
CA ILE A 225 -4.72 0.68 -0.81
C ILE A 225 -5.06 0.38 0.64
N THR A 226 -5.86 -0.67 0.84
CA THR A 226 -6.37 -1.04 2.15
C THR A 226 -6.11 -2.51 2.40
N PHE A 227 -5.49 -2.83 3.53
CA PHE A 227 -5.19 -4.18 3.98
C PHE A 227 -6.22 -4.57 5.05
N TYR A 228 -6.83 -5.74 4.88
CA TYR A 228 -7.87 -6.27 5.76
C TYR A 228 -7.41 -7.55 6.46
N LYS A 229 -7.90 -7.73 7.70
CA LYS A 229 -7.73 -8.96 8.52
C LYS A 229 -8.23 -10.20 7.81
#